data_c12e468e80c5f39e11216efe4cc99e2a
#
_entry.id   c12e468e80c5f39e11216efe4cc99e2a
#
_cell.length_a   1.000
_cell.length_b   1.000
_cell.length_c   1.000
_cell.angle_alpha   90.00
_cell.angle_beta   90.00
_cell.angle_gamma   90.00
#
_symmetry.space_group_name_H-M   'P 1'
#
loop_
_entity.id
_entity.type
_entity.pdbx_description
1 polymer ?
#
loop_
_entity_poly.entity_id
_entity_poly.type
_entity_poly.pdbx_seq_one_letter_code
_entity_poly.pdbx_strand_id
1 'polypeptide(L)'
;MRSGEESFEKDTLTEYCGEVVWKWLQFLKCAGYRKFLGVIDFCWKERRGVWMGRQNDAFVGYLNRDEILADLYNGCLYEGEEVILPGQLSEVQKNYSRTLMNYGRNGLRKHRERDAIKMFSNRKMMVLLAAEAQNNLHLAMPFRCMEYDTEEYSRQLKKLYEENSGMLTDSTEYLSRLRRTDRLIPVVTLVIYHGEEEWNAPKRLSDMLKLQGIDEKLKSLITDYPIHVFCLKDLQEEYFHTNLRELIGLMKRQKNKEELRKYCKDNEERISRMDASAYDMICIMLNREDLLEKKTKYLKEESEEYDMCKAMEDWAEECRNEGRASLLELISRMAAGGDAEFIVRLSEKEVMEAMTKKYEMEEILK
;
A
#
# COMPACT_ATOMS: atom_id res chain seq x y z
N MET A 1 -21.56 25.84 -42.16
CA MET A 1 -22.14 24.65 -41.49
C MET A 1 -21.30 24.38 -40.28
N ARG A 2 -21.86 24.62 -39.10
CA ARG A 2 -21.16 24.53 -37.80
C ARG A 2 -21.34 23.10 -37.28
N SER A 3 -20.25 22.43 -37.00
CA SER A 3 -20.24 21.21 -36.19
C SER A 3 -20.06 21.61 -34.74
N GLY A 4 -21.09 21.39 -33.92
CA GLY A 4 -21.00 21.51 -32.46
C GLY A 4 -20.35 20.25 -31.90
N GLU A 5 -19.24 20.42 -31.23
CA GLU A 5 -18.70 19.42 -30.29
C GLU A 5 -19.31 19.70 -28.93
N GLU A 6 -20.21 18.84 -28.49
CA GLU A 6 -20.67 18.78 -27.10
C GLU A 6 -19.56 18.07 -26.27
N SER A 7 -18.95 18.84 -25.38
CA SER A 7 -18.10 18.31 -24.33
C SER A 7 -18.99 17.65 -23.28
N PHE A 8 -19.07 16.34 -23.29
CA PHE A 8 -19.66 15.57 -22.19
C PHE A 8 -18.71 15.62 -20.97
N GLU A 9 -19.22 16.20 -19.89
CA GLU A 9 -18.56 16.21 -18.59
C GLU A 9 -18.31 14.78 -18.09
N LYS A 10 -17.05 14.48 -17.80
CA LYS A 10 -16.56 13.16 -17.37
C LYS A 10 -16.96 12.77 -15.94
N ASP A 11 -17.55 13.65 -15.17
CA ASP A 11 -17.72 13.48 -13.73
C ASP A 11 -19.07 12.88 -13.28
N THR A 12 -20.05 12.77 -14.16
CA THR A 12 -21.38 12.22 -13.86
C THR A 12 -21.56 10.73 -14.21
N LEU A 13 -20.58 10.11 -14.88
CA LEU A 13 -20.65 8.69 -15.28
C LEU A 13 -20.10 7.72 -14.24
N THR A 14 -19.47 8.19 -13.17
CA THR A 14 -18.76 7.33 -12.18
C THR A 14 -19.66 6.79 -11.08
N GLU A 15 -20.76 7.44 -10.74
CA GLU A 15 -21.65 7.01 -9.65
C GLU A 15 -22.76 6.02 -10.06
N TYR A 16 -23.19 6.03 -11.32
CA TYR A 16 -24.27 5.15 -11.81
C TYR A 16 -23.82 3.83 -12.45
N CYS A 17 -22.51 3.59 -12.56
CA CYS A 17 -21.99 2.44 -13.34
C CYS A 17 -21.94 1.10 -12.59
N GLY A 18 -22.10 1.01 -11.29
CA GLY A 18 -21.98 -0.24 -10.55
C GLY A 18 -23.04 -1.28 -10.92
N GLU A 19 -24.30 -0.93 -10.79
CA GLU A 19 -25.43 -1.85 -11.01
C GLU A 19 -25.82 -2.03 -12.48
N VAL A 20 -25.78 -0.95 -13.27
CA VAL A 20 -26.17 -0.98 -14.69
C VAL A 20 -25.15 -1.78 -15.52
N VAL A 21 -23.88 -1.64 -15.24
CA VAL A 21 -22.80 -2.39 -15.93
C VAL A 21 -22.87 -3.88 -15.60
N TRP A 22 -23.22 -4.26 -14.36
CA TRP A 22 -23.36 -5.66 -13.97
C TRP A 22 -24.54 -6.35 -14.66
N LYS A 23 -25.70 -5.69 -14.74
CA LYS A 23 -26.87 -6.18 -15.50
C LYS A 23 -26.60 -6.30 -17.01
N TRP A 24 -25.84 -5.34 -17.57
CA TRP A 24 -25.38 -5.40 -18.97
C TRP A 24 -24.38 -6.53 -19.21
N LEU A 25 -23.52 -6.85 -18.25
CA LEU A 25 -22.56 -7.95 -18.32
C LEU A 25 -23.21 -9.33 -18.35
N GLN A 26 -24.23 -9.54 -17.54
CA GLN A 26 -25.03 -10.76 -17.56
C GLN A 26 -25.72 -10.91 -18.94
N PHE A 27 -26.29 -9.83 -19.46
CA PHE A 27 -26.92 -9.83 -20.78
C PHE A 27 -25.93 -10.15 -21.92
N LEU A 28 -24.72 -9.61 -21.89
CA LEU A 28 -23.68 -9.86 -22.89
C LEU A 28 -23.06 -11.26 -22.79
N LYS A 29 -22.97 -11.86 -21.60
CA LYS A 29 -22.57 -13.27 -21.43
C LYS A 29 -23.57 -14.21 -22.08
N CYS A 30 -24.86 -13.94 -21.92
CA CYS A 30 -25.93 -14.74 -22.56
C CYS A 30 -26.01 -14.53 -24.08
N ALA A 31 -25.54 -13.40 -24.60
CA ALA A 31 -25.60 -13.04 -26.03
C ALA A 31 -24.36 -13.43 -26.86
N GLY A 32 -23.38 -14.13 -26.29
CA GLY A 32 -22.23 -14.68 -27.02
C GLY A 32 -21.13 -13.71 -27.45
N TYR A 33 -21.09 -12.49 -26.93
CA TYR A 33 -20.12 -11.45 -27.28
C TYR A 33 -18.78 -11.56 -26.53
N ARG A 34 -17.92 -12.48 -26.92
CA ARG A 34 -16.57 -12.67 -26.34
C ARG A 34 -15.61 -11.48 -26.46
N LYS A 35 -15.80 -10.59 -27.42
CA LYS A 35 -14.91 -9.41 -27.61
C LYS A 35 -15.12 -8.31 -26.57
N PHE A 36 -16.28 -8.21 -25.92
CA PHE A 36 -16.54 -7.23 -24.86
C PHE A 36 -15.94 -7.61 -23.50
N LEU A 37 -15.68 -8.88 -23.25
CA LEU A 37 -15.05 -9.34 -22.00
C LEU A 37 -13.64 -8.75 -21.80
N GLY A 38 -12.89 -8.49 -22.88
CA GLY A 38 -11.56 -7.87 -22.82
C GLY A 38 -11.58 -6.42 -22.35
N VAL A 39 -12.61 -5.65 -22.69
CA VAL A 39 -12.74 -4.23 -22.28
C VAL A 39 -13.10 -4.13 -20.80
N ILE A 40 -13.88 -5.07 -20.30
CA ILE A 40 -14.35 -5.09 -18.91
C ILE A 40 -13.23 -5.55 -17.98
N ASP A 41 -12.45 -6.56 -18.39
CA ASP A 41 -11.27 -7.00 -17.66
C ASP A 41 -10.21 -5.88 -17.62
N PHE A 42 -10.16 -5.03 -18.65
CA PHE A 42 -9.35 -3.82 -18.68
C PHE A 42 -9.86 -2.75 -17.69
N CYS A 43 -11.16 -2.45 -17.66
CA CYS A 43 -11.73 -1.50 -16.70
C CYS A 43 -11.60 -1.97 -15.24
N TRP A 44 -11.71 -3.28 -14.95
CA TRP A 44 -11.48 -3.83 -13.62
C TRP A 44 -10.02 -3.78 -13.21
N LYS A 45 -9.10 -4.00 -14.15
CA LYS A 45 -7.66 -3.83 -13.94
C LYS A 45 -7.28 -2.37 -13.72
N GLU A 46 -7.89 -1.44 -14.47
CA GLU A 46 -7.69 0.01 -14.24
C GLU A 46 -8.22 0.43 -12.87
N ARG A 47 -9.43 0.03 -12.46
CA ARG A 47 -9.95 0.35 -11.13
C ARG A 47 -9.07 -0.22 -10.01
N ARG A 48 -8.65 -1.48 -10.09
CA ARG A 48 -7.69 -2.04 -9.13
C ARG A 48 -6.37 -1.29 -9.13
N GLY A 49 -5.87 -0.86 -10.28
CA GLY A 49 -4.66 -0.05 -10.39
C GLY A 49 -4.79 1.32 -9.74
N VAL A 50 -5.91 2.00 -9.88
CA VAL A 50 -6.20 3.29 -9.21
C VAL A 50 -6.31 3.11 -7.69
N TRP A 51 -6.98 2.07 -7.22
CA TRP A 51 -7.12 1.75 -5.80
C TRP A 51 -5.79 1.40 -5.14
N MET A 52 -4.99 0.53 -5.76
CA MET A 52 -3.67 0.16 -5.26
C MET A 52 -2.72 1.36 -5.22
N GLY A 53 -2.85 2.31 -6.16
CA GLY A 53 -2.14 3.59 -6.11
C GLY A 53 -2.54 4.39 -4.87
N ARG A 54 -3.83 4.51 -4.58
CA ARG A 54 -4.33 5.27 -3.43
C ARG A 54 -3.88 4.69 -2.08
N GLN A 55 -3.92 3.36 -1.90
CA GLN A 55 -3.41 2.71 -0.70
C GLN A 55 -1.91 2.99 -0.51
N ASN A 56 -1.14 2.86 -1.59
CA ASN A 56 0.28 3.14 -1.55
C ASN A 56 0.56 4.60 -1.23
N ASP A 57 -0.11 5.55 -1.89
CA ASP A 57 0.08 6.98 -1.68
C ASP A 57 -0.29 7.40 -0.25
N ALA A 58 -1.37 6.85 0.29
CA ALA A 58 -1.78 7.10 1.66
C ALA A 58 -0.76 6.55 2.67
N PHE A 59 -0.28 5.33 2.44
CA PHE A 59 0.74 4.72 3.30
C PHE A 59 2.07 5.46 3.24
N VAL A 60 2.49 5.91 2.06
CA VAL A 60 3.64 6.79 1.88
C VAL A 60 3.49 8.09 2.68
N GLY A 61 2.33 8.74 2.58
CA GLY A 61 2.02 9.94 3.36
C GLY A 61 2.13 9.71 4.87
N TYR A 62 1.63 8.57 5.34
CA TYR A 62 1.69 8.17 6.74
C TYR A 62 3.12 7.90 7.21
N LEU A 63 3.91 7.16 6.42
CA LEU A 63 5.31 6.85 6.72
C LEU A 63 6.24 8.07 6.71
N ASN A 64 5.84 9.19 6.09
CA ASN A 64 6.63 10.42 6.11
C ASN A 64 6.55 11.21 7.42
N ARG A 65 5.70 10.80 8.38
CA ARG A 65 5.68 11.36 9.73
C ARG A 65 6.89 10.87 10.52
N ASP A 66 7.56 11.77 11.26
CA ASP A 66 8.82 11.44 11.97
C ASP A 66 8.60 10.33 13.01
N GLU A 67 7.51 10.41 13.79
CA GLU A 67 7.16 9.41 14.80
C GLU A 67 6.86 8.04 14.18
N ILE A 68 6.22 8.01 13.02
CA ILE A 68 5.87 6.76 12.32
C ILE A 68 7.10 6.12 11.69
N LEU A 69 7.97 6.92 11.05
CA LEU A 69 9.20 6.39 10.46
C LEU A 69 10.17 5.89 11.52
N ALA A 70 10.30 6.62 12.65
CA ALA A 70 11.12 6.19 13.77
C ALA A 70 10.63 4.86 14.35
N ASP A 71 9.32 4.75 14.62
CA ASP A 71 8.69 3.54 15.14
C ASP A 71 8.80 2.36 14.16
N LEU A 72 8.64 2.62 12.85
CA LEU A 72 8.84 1.61 11.82
C LEU A 72 10.24 1.00 11.89
N TYR A 73 11.27 1.82 11.95
CA TYR A 73 12.65 1.37 12.03
C TYR A 73 12.95 0.66 13.35
N ASN A 74 12.44 1.19 14.47
CA ASN A 74 12.60 0.58 15.79
C ASN A 74 11.92 -0.78 15.86
N GLY A 75 10.70 -0.91 15.35
CA GLY A 75 9.98 -2.19 15.33
C GLY A 75 10.59 -3.20 14.38
N CYS A 76 11.05 -2.78 13.18
CA CYS A 76 11.63 -3.69 12.20
C CYS A 76 13.04 -4.17 12.54
N LEU A 77 13.88 -3.34 13.16
CA LEU A 77 15.31 -3.62 13.32
C LEU A 77 15.75 -3.79 14.78
N TYR A 78 15.01 -3.24 15.74
CA TYR A 78 15.42 -3.17 17.14
C TYR A 78 14.38 -3.77 18.10
N GLU A 79 13.44 -4.57 17.57
CA GLU A 79 12.42 -5.26 18.37
C GLU A 79 11.62 -4.32 19.30
N GLY A 80 11.44 -3.07 18.86
CA GLY A 80 10.72 -2.03 19.61
C GLY A 80 11.59 -1.21 20.57
N GLU A 81 12.90 -1.46 20.66
CA GLU A 81 13.78 -0.54 21.40
C GLU A 81 13.82 0.82 20.71
N GLU A 82 13.63 1.90 21.45
CA GLU A 82 13.64 3.29 20.95
C GLU A 82 15.07 3.81 20.66
N VAL A 83 15.71 3.22 19.64
CA VAL A 83 17.04 3.60 19.17
C VAL A 83 16.99 4.86 18.30
N ILE A 84 15.94 4.99 17.49
CA ILE A 84 15.69 6.14 16.62
C ILE A 84 14.55 6.95 17.23
N LEU A 85 14.85 8.20 17.64
CA LEU A 85 13.84 9.08 18.18
C LEU A 85 13.32 10.05 17.11
N PRO A 86 12.03 10.38 17.09
CA PRO A 86 11.44 11.30 16.11
C PRO A 86 12.18 12.64 16.03
N GLY A 87 12.53 13.24 17.17
CA GLY A 87 13.27 14.50 17.22
C GLY A 87 14.72 14.47 16.69
N GLN A 88 15.22 13.30 16.28
CA GLN A 88 16.51 13.12 15.63
C GLN A 88 16.40 12.95 14.11
N LEU A 89 15.18 12.96 13.60
CA LEU A 89 14.90 12.94 12.16
C LEU A 89 14.79 14.36 11.61
N SER A 90 15.23 14.55 10.40
CA SER A 90 15.09 15.81 9.67
C SER A 90 14.83 15.57 8.19
N GLU A 91 14.12 16.53 7.58
CA GLU A 91 13.83 16.47 6.14
C GLU A 91 15.11 16.48 5.31
N VAL A 92 15.13 15.61 4.30
CA VAL A 92 16.13 15.67 3.25
C VAL A 92 15.62 16.63 2.17
N GLN A 93 16.43 17.62 1.81
CA GLN A 93 16.07 18.56 0.74
C GLN A 93 15.82 17.79 -0.54
N LYS A 94 14.57 17.67 -0.95
CA LYS A 94 14.10 16.99 -2.17
C LYS A 94 14.38 17.79 -3.46
N ASN A 95 15.47 18.56 -3.51
CA ASN A 95 15.87 19.25 -4.72
C ASN A 95 16.52 18.25 -5.70
N TYR A 96 15.72 17.31 -6.18
CA TYR A 96 16.13 16.41 -7.26
C TYR A 96 16.26 17.22 -8.55
N SER A 97 17.49 17.60 -8.88
CA SER A 97 17.80 18.19 -10.17
C SER A 97 17.50 17.18 -11.27
N ARG A 98 16.66 17.54 -12.19
CA ARG A 98 16.17 16.82 -13.38
C ARG A 98 17.23 16.29 -14.35
N THR A 99 18.42 15.92 -13.91
CA THR A 99 19.54 15.69 -14.82
C THR A 99 20.17 14.32 -14.63
N LEU A 100 19.43 13.25 -14.80
CA LEU A 100 20.08 11.99 -15.16
C LEU A 100 19.20 11.15 -16.09
N MET A 101 19.82 10.90 -17.26
CA MET A 101 19.52 9.93 -18.31
C MET A 101 18.29 10.17 -19.19
N ASN A 102 18.56 10.87 -20.30
CA ASN A 102 17.80 10.74 -21.54
C ASN A 102 18.02 9.34 -22.14
N TYR A 103 17.23 8.35 -21.73
CA TYR A 103 17.08 7.13 -22.49
C TYR A 103 15.68 7.09 -23.12
N GLY A 104 15.65 7.26 -24.45
CA GLY A 104 14.47 7.02 -25.28
C GLY A 104 13.81 8.27 -25.87
N ARG A 105 13.53 8.19 -27.17
CA ARG A 105 12.97 9.24 -28.04
C ARG A 105 11.55 9.71 -27.73
N ASN A 106 10.89 9.25 -26.67
CA ASN A 106 9.56 9.68 -26.27
C ASN A 106 9.58 10.16 -24.81
N GLY A 107 9.56 11.48 -24.65
CA GLY A 107 9.78 12.25 -23.43
C GLY A 107 8.77 12.11 -22.30
N LEU A 108 8.40 10.93 -21.88
CA LEU A 108 7.67 10.69 -20.63
C LEU A 108 8.67 10.27 -19.54
N ARG A 109 9.33 11.28 -18.95
CA ARG A 109 10.04 11.09 -17.68
C ARG A 109 8.99 10.93 -16.58
N LYS A 110 8.66 9.70 -16.16
CA LYS A 110 8.09 9.47 -14.84
C LYS A 110 9.20 9.76 -13.82
N HIS A 111 9.11 10.88 -13.12
CA HIS A 111 9.85 11.09 -11.89
C HIS A 111 9.46 9.95 -10.94
N ARG A 112 10.38 9.06 -10.65
CA ARG A 112 10.24 8.13 -9.54
C ARG A 112 10.86 8.83 -8.34
N GLU A 113 10.04 9.25 -7.41
CA GLU A 113 10.49 9.74 -6.11
C GLU A 113 10.51 8.58 -5.13
N ARG A 114 11.38 8.64 -4.13
CA ARG A 114 11.32 7.75 -2.97
C ARG A 114 10.05 8.01 -2.19
N ASP A 115 9.47 6.96 -1.66
CA ASP A 115 8.25 7.03 -0.90
C ASP A 115 8.47 7.82 0.42
N ALA A 116 9.45 7.44 1.22
CA ALA A 116 9.88 8.19 2.39
C ALA A 116 11.40 8.20 2.52
N ILE A 117 11.99 9.32 2.90
CA ILE A 117 13.41 9.44 3.24
C ILE A 117 13.63 10.59 4.25
N LYS A 118 14.32 10.30 5.34
CA LYS A 118 14.70 11.25 6.39
C LYS A 118 16.17 11.11 6.75
N MET A 119 16.79 12.20 7.17
CA MET A 119 18.12 12.17 7.78
C MET A 119 17.97 11.87 9.26
N PHE A 120 18.51 10.75 9.69
CA PHE A 120 18.70 10.44 11.11
C PHE A 120 20.09 10.90 11.55
N SER A 121 20.15 11.68 12.61
CA SER A 121 21.42 12.16 13.17
C SER A 121 21.36 12.19 14.69
N ASN A 122 22.34 11.55 15.31
CA ASN A 122 22.60 11.64 16.73
C ASN A 122 24.09 11.86 16.98
N ARG A 123 24.53 11.88 18.27
CA ARG A 123 25.95 12.12 18.63
C ARG A 123 26.91 11.07 18.10
N LYS A 124 26.44 9.90 17.65
CA LYS A 124 27.29 8.75 17.29
C LYS A 124 27.23 8.42 15.79
N MET A 125 26.11 8.68 15.13
CA MET A 125 25.88 8.25 13.75
C MET A 125 25.00 9.23 12.97
N MET A 126 25.19 9.22 11.64
CA MET A 126 24.35 9.92 10.69
C MET A 126 24.02 8.97 9.56
N VAL A 127 22.74 8.74 9.29
CA VAL A 127 22.24 7.78 8.31
C VAL A 127 21.00 8.35 7.63
N LEU A 128 20.85 8.09 6.34
CA LEU A 128 19.61 8.31 5.62
C LEU A 128 18.72 7.09 5.76
N LEU A 129 17.55 7.28 6.36
CA LEU A 129 16.55 6.25 6.55
C LEU A 129 15.47 6.41 5.48
N ALA A 130 15.28 5.38 4.65
CA ALA A 130 14.31 5.39 3.57
C ALA A 130 13.35 4.20 3.68
N ALA A 131 12.09 4.41 3.34
CA ALA A 131 11.09 3.35 3.25
C ALA A 131 10.40 3.38 1.89
N GLU A 132 10.20 2.20 1.31
CA GLU A 132 9.49 1.98 0.06
C GLU A 132 8.23 1.15 0.34
N ALA A 133 7.06 1.73 0.15
CA ALA A 133 5.79 1.04 0.33
C ALA A 133 5.42 0.25 -0.93
N GLN A 134 5.08 -1.03 -0.78
CA GLN A 134 4.73 -1.89 -1.91
C GLN A 134 3.46 -2.69 -1.62
N ASN A 135 2.43 -2.52 -2.44
CA ASN A 135 1.21 -3.33 -2.39
C ASN A 135 1.31 -4.58 -3.29
N ASN A 136 2.04 -4.48 -4.39
CA ASN A 136 2.21 -5.57 -5.34
C ASN A 136 3.66 -6.08 -5.34
N LEU A 137 3.83 -7.34 -5.74
CA LEU A 137 5.14 -7.90 -6.01
C LEU A 137 5.84 -7.12 -7.13
N HIS A 138 7.07 -6.73 -6.90
CA HIS A 138 7.87 -6.01 -7.88
C HIS A 138 9.15 -6.76 -8.18
N LEU A 139 9.20 -7.47 -9.32
CA LEU A 139 10.30 -8.35 -9.70
C LEU A 139 11.66 -7.64 -9.82
N ALA A 140 11.67 -6.34 -10.08
CA ALA A 140 12.89 -5.55 -10.19
C ALA A 140 13.14 -4.65 -8.95
N MET A 141 12.63 -5.05 -7.77
CA MET A 141 12.77 -4.25 -6.56
C MET A 141 14.23 -4.02 -6.13
N PRO A 142 15.14 -5.02 -6.19
CA PRO A 142 16.55 -4.79 -5.90
C PRO A 142 17.19 -3.74 -6.80
N PHE A 143 16.91 -3.78 -8.11
CA PHE A 143 17.41 -2.80 -9.05
C PHE A 143 16.83 -1.39 -8.77
N ARG A 144 15.53 -1.30 -8.45
CA ARG A 144 14.87 -0.04 -8.11
C ARG A 144 15.49 0.62 -6.86
N CYS A 145 15.71 -0.15 -5.79
CA CYS A 145 16.38 0.35 -4.58
C CYS A 145 17.82 0.81 -4.89
N MET A 146 18.56 0.05 -5.69
CA MET A 146 19.90 0.41 -6.12
C MET A 146 19.93 1.72 -6.93
N GLU A 147 18.97 1.93 -7.83
CA GLU A 147 18.82 3.19 -8.56
C GLU A 147 18.62 4.37 -7.59
N TYR A 148 17.72 4.23 -6.62
CA TYR A 148 17.46 5.26 -5.63
C TYR A 148 18.67 5.58 -4.74
N ASP A 149 19.39 4.57 -4.28
CA ASP A 149 20.60 4.78 -3.48
C ASP A 149 21.72 5.44 -4.32
N THR A 150 21.86 5.03 -5.58
CA THR A 150 22.80 5.64 -6.51
C THR A 150 22.48 7.12 -6.77
N GLU A 151 21.19 7.44 -6.91
CA GLU A 151 20.75 8.83 -7.11
C GLU A 151 21.05 9.66 -5.87
N GLU A 152 20.79 9.14 -4.66
CA GLU A 152 21.09 9.83 -3.41
C GLU A 152 22.61 10.03 -3.22
N TYR A 153 23.44 9.02 -3.45
CA TYR A 153 24.88 9.18 -3.40
C TYR A 153 25.41 10.17 -4.46
N SER A 154 24.82 10.19 -5.65
CA SER A 154 25.16 11.17 -6.69
C SER A 154 24.84 12.60 -6.25
N ARG A 155 23.72 12.79 -5.54
CA ARG A 155 23.32 14.07 -4.95
C ARG A 155 24.33 14.54 -3.90
N GLN A 156 24.74 13.64 -3.00
CA GLN A 156 25.74 13.92 -1.97
C GLN A 156 27.09 14.29 -2.60
N LEU A 157 27.54 13.53 -3.63
CA LEU A 157 28.76 13.85 -4.37
C LEU A 157 28.71 15.24 -5.00
N LYS A 158 27.58 15.59 -5.65
CA LYS A 158 27.40 16.91 -6.23
C LYS A 158 27.56 18.02 -5.19
N LYS A 159 26.93 17.85 -4.02
CA LYS A 159 27.04 18.78 -2.91
C LYS A 159 28.49 18.94 -2.44
N LEU A 160 29.22 17.82 -2.26
CA LEU A 160 30.63 17.84 -1.87
C LEU A 160 31.50 18.53 -2.94
N TYR A 161 31.21 18.36 -4.23
CA TYR A 161 31.92 19.04 -5.31
C TYR A 161 31.76 20.57 -5.25
N GLU A 162 30.55 21.04 -4.89
CA GLU A 162 30.25 22.46 -4.72
C GLU A 162 30.98 23.02 -3.49
N GLU A 163 30.90 22.31 -2.36
CA GLU A 163 31.53 22.69 -1.09
C GLU A 163 33.07 22.71 -1.16
N ASN A 164 33.68 21.79 -1.92
CA ASN A 164 35.12 21.67 -2.07
C ASN A 164 35.73 22.67 -3.04
N SER A 165 34.94 23.49 -3.72
CA SER A 165 35.45 24.45 -4.70
C SER A 165 36.46 25.40 -4.03
N GLY A 166 37.71 25.37 -4.50
CA GLY A 166 38.81 26.17 -3.96
C GLY A 166 39.50 25.61 -2.70
N MET A 167 39.10 24.43 -2.21
CA MET A 167 39.64 23.81 -0.98
C MET A 167 40.53 22.59 -1.24
N LEU A 168 40.66 22.17 -2.50
CA LEU A 168 41.40 20.98 -2.90
C LEU A 168 42.93 21.27 -2.89
N THR A 169 43.73 20.32 -2.42
CA THR A 169 45.14 20.54 -2.11
C THR A 169 46.12 19.79 -3.01
N ASP A 170 45.70 18.65 -3.57
CA ASP A 170 46.57 17.84 -4.42
C ASP A 170 45.90 17.40 -5.73
N SER A 171 46.68 16.84 -6.66
CA SER A 171 46.17 16.42 -7.97
C SER A 171 45.11 15.33 -7.92
N THR A 172 45.15 14.45 -6.91
CA THR A 172 44.15 13.41 -6.70
C THR A 172 42.81 13.99 -6.27
N GLU A 173 42.84 14.96 -5.35
CA GLU A 173 41.66 15.69 -4.93
C GLU A 173 41.05 16.51 -6.07
N TYR A 174 41.92 17.20 -6.86
CA TYR A 174 41.49 17.94 -8.05
C TYR A 174 40.82 17.04 -9.09
N LEU A 175 41.36 15.84 -9.34
CA LEU A 175 40.78 14.88 -10.29
C LEU A 175 39.43 14.35 -9.84
N SER A 176 39.34 14.00 -8.56
CA SER A 176 38.10 13.42 -7.96
C SER A 176 37.09 14.48 -7.52
N ARG A 177 37.50 15.74 -7.32
CA ARG A 177 36.76 16.83 -6.67
C ARG A 177 36.36 16.52 -5.23
N LEU A 178 37.07 15.59 -4.59
CA LEU A 178 36.82 15.15 -3.22
C LEU A 178 38.08 15.32 -2.39
N ARG A 179 37.94 15.76 -1.17
CA ARG A 179 39.00 15.73 -0.17
C ARG A 179 39.18 14.31 0.35
N ARG A 180 40.37 13.96 0.78
CA ARG A 180 40.66 12.63 1.37
C ARG A 180 39.79 12.32 2.62
N THR A 181 39.31 13.35 3.28
CA THR A 181 38.46 13.27 4.47
C THR A 181 36.97 13.13 4.18
N ASP A 182 36.53 13.41 2.95
CA ASP A 182 35.13 13.36 2.60
C ASP A 182 34.57 11.94 2.69
N ARG A 183 33.36 11.81 3.18
CA ARG A 183 32.61 10.55 3.28
C ARG A 183 31.17 10.80 2.92
N LEU A 184 30.59 9.83 2.24
CA LEU A 184 29.15 9.81 1.97
C LEU A 184 28.38 9.31 3.21
N ILE A 185 27.20 9.84 3.38
CA ILE A 185 26.26 9.39 4.42
C ILE A 185 25.60 8.11 3.91
N PRO A 186 25.66 7.01 4.65
CA PRO A 186 25.05 5.75 4.23
C PRO A 186 23.53 5.89 4.14
N VAL A 187 22.93 5.15 3.20
CA VAL A 187 21.48 5.02 3.02
C VAL A 187 21.07 3.62 3.48
N VAL A 188 20.02 3.54 4.30
CA VAL A 188 19.37 2.29 4.66
C VAL A 188 17.95 2.35 4.17
N THR A 189 17.55 1.42 3.30
CA THR A 189 16.22 1.36 2.70
C THR A 189 15.48 0.12 3.18
N LEU A 190 14.29 0.30 3.78
CA LEU A 190 13.36 -0.78 4.09
C LEU A 190 12.28 -0.83 3.00
N VAL A 191 11.98 -2.03 2.50
CA VAL A 191 10.85 -2.28 1.62
C VAL A 191 9.72 -2.82 2.47
N ILE A 192 8.64 -2.04 2.61
CA ILE A 192 7.49 -2.40 3.43
C ILE A 192 6.40 -2.95 2.49
N TYR A 193 6.25 -4.26 2.52
CA TYR A 193 5.26 -4.95 1.71
C TYR A 193 3.97 -5.15 2.49
N HIS A 194 2.89 -4.58 1.96
CA HIS A 194 1.56 -4.66 2.56
C HIS A 194 0.54 -5.41 1.67
N GLY A 195 1.03 -6.07 0.62
CA GLY A 195 0.19 -6.88 -0.28
C GLY A 195 -0.33 -8.16 0.37
N GLU A 196 -1.33 -8.77 -0.26
CA GLU A 196 -1.98 -9.98 0.25
C GLU A 196 -1.18 -11.26 0.00
N GLU A 197 -0.45 -11.32 -1.11
CA GLU A 197 0.35 -12.50 -1.49
C GLU A 197 1.62 -12.57 -0.65
N GLU A 198 2.25 -13.74 -0.61
CA GLU A 198 3.59 -13.87 -0.03
C GLU A 198 4.63 -13.23 -0.95
N TRP A 199 5.67 -12.62 -0.34
CA TRP A 199 6.76 -12.06 -1.12
C TRP A 199 7.61 -13.17 -1.73
N ASN A 200 7.41 -13.47 -3.00
CA ASN A 200 8.18 -14.42 -3.81
C ASN A 200 9.02 -13.74 -4.93
N ALA A 201 9.15 -12.41 -4.88
CA ALA A 201 9.98 -11.65 -5.81
C ALA A 201 11.46 -11.64 -5.35
N PRO A 202 12.42 -11.31 -6.23
CA PRO A 202 13.83 -11.19 -5.90
C PRO A 202 14.09 -10.31 -4.68
N LYS A 203 15.01 -10.74 -3.81
CA LYS A 203 15.50 -9.97 -2.65
C LYS A 203 16.94 -9.50 -2.82
N ARG A 204 17.59 -9.89 -3.91
CA ARG A 204 18.99 -9.55 -4.26
C ARG A 204 19.09 -9.28 -5.74
N LEU A 205 20.03 -8.42 -6.13
CA LEU A 205 20.32 -8.19 -7.54
C LEU A 205 20.76 -9.49 -8.23
N SER A 206 21.53 -10.34 -7.54
CA SER A 206 21.98 -11.64 -8.07
C SER A 206 20.81 -12.57 -8.45
N ASP A 207 19.64 -12.48 -7.79
CA ASP A 207 18.45 -13.25 -8.15
C ASP A 207 17.89 -12.85 -9.53
N MET A 208 18.24 -11.67 -10.03
CA MET A 208 17.82 -11.13 -11.32
C MET A 208 18.84 -11.35 -12.43
N LEU A 209 20.06 -11.81 -12.11
CA LEU A 209 21.15 -11.95 -13.07
C LEU A 209 21.15 -13.32 -13.73
N LYS A 210 21.56 -13.36 -15.00
CA LYS A 210 21.76 -14.62 -15.73
C LYS A 210 23.12 -15.22 -15.35
N LEU A 211 23.17 -15.96 -14.25
CA LEU A 211 24.42 -16.54 -13.72
C LEU A 211 24.70 -17.97 -14.19
N GLN A 212 23.80 -18.57 -14.97
CA GLN A 212 23.98 -19.94 -15.49
C GLN A 212 25.15 -19.99 -16.47
N GLY A 213 26.06 -20.92 -16.25
CA GLY A 213 27.24 -21.12 -17.11
C GLY A 213 28.42 -20.19 -16.83
N ILE A 214 28.32 -19.30 -15.83
CA ILE A 214 29.43 -18.47 -15.36
C ILE A 214 30.23 -19.28 -14.33
N ASP A 215 31.57 -19.28 -14.46
CA ASP A 215 32.44 -19.97 -13.49
C ASP A 215 32.46 -19.25 -12.12
N GLU A 216 32.82 -19.99 -11.07
CA GLU A 216 32.76 -19.50 -9.69
C GLU A 216 33.70 -18.33 -9.40
N LYS A 217 34.86 -18.25 -10.10
CA LYS A 217 35.78 -17.11 -9.94
C LYS A 217 35.17 -15.81 -10.48
N LEU A 218 34.51 -15.88 -11.63
CA LEU A 218 33.81 -14.72 -12.17
C LEU A 218 32.58 -14.38 -11.33
N LYS A 219 31.83 -15.38 -10.84
CA LYS A 219 30.70 -15.12 -9.94
C LYS A 219 31.12 -14.38 -8.67
N SER A 220 32.27 -14.75 -8.09
CA SER A 220 32.78 -14.11 -6.87
C SER A 220 33.15 -12.63 -7.05
N LEU A 221 33.31 -12.16 -8.29
CA LEU A 221 33.60 -10.75 -8.60
C LEU A 221 32.33 -9.93 -8.87
N ILE A 222 31.18 -10.58 -8.98
CA ILE A 222 29.91 -9.89 -9.21
C ILE A 222 29.45 -9.24 -7.90
N THR A 223 29.35 -7.92 -7.89
CA THR A 223 28.80 -7.19 -6.73
C THR A 223 27.30 -7.42 -6.64
N ASP A 224 26.86 -7.84 -5.49
CA ASP A 224 25.44 -8.05 -5.20
C ASP A 224 24.83 -6.83 -4.48
N TYR A 225 23.52 -6.68 -4.58
CA TYR A 225 22.76 -5.63 -3.89
C TYR A 225 21.51 -6.27 -3.21
N PRO A 226 21.60 -6.60 -1.92
CA PRO A 226 20.49 -7.10 -1.16
C PRO A 226 19.52 -5.98 -0.76
N ILE A 227 18.22 -6.31 -0.66
CA ILE A 227 17.20 -5.43 -0.10
C ILE A 227 16.59 -6.03 1.16
N HIS A 228 16.06 -5.16 2.04
CA HIS A 228 15.44 -5.54 3.29
C HIS A 228 13.92 -5.44 3.15
N VAL A 229 13.25 -6.58 2.95
CA VAL A 229 11.80 -6.65 2.77
C VAL A 229 11.13 -7.09 4.06
N PHE A 230 10.21 -6.27 4.54
CA PHE A 230 9.36 -6.51 5.70
C PHE A 230 7.90 -6.58 5.24
N CYS A 231 7.28 -7.75 5.43
CA CYS A 231 5.86 -7.93 5.15
C CYS A 231 5.05 -7.52 6.38
N LEU A 232 4.14 -6.55 6.25
CA LEU A 232 3.36 -6.04 7.39
C LEU A 232 2.67 -7.15 8.19
N LYS A 233 2.13 -8.15 7.49
CA LYS A 233 1.44 -9.29 8.12
C LYS A 233 2.36 -10.19 8.95
N ASP A 234 3.69 -10.13 8.74
CA ASP A 234 4.66 -10.99 9.42
C ASP A 234 5.33 -10.27 10.61
N LEU A 235 5.16 -8.94 10.73
CA LEU A 235 5.74 -8.14 11.80
C LEU A 235 5.08 -8.45 13.15
N GLN A 236 5.85 -8.39 14.23
CA GLN A 236 5.33 -8.49 15.59
C GLN A 236 4.73 -7.13 15.99
N GLU A 237 3.40 -7.04 16.15
CA GLU A 237 2.71 -5.80 16.45
C GLU A 237 3.14 -5.16 17.78
N GLU A 238 3.60 -5.98 18.72
CA GLU A 238 4.08 -5.55 20.03
C GLU A 238 5.36 -4.70 19.97
N TYR A 239 6.12 -4.78 18.88
CA TYR A 239 7.34 -3.99 18.66
C TYR A 239 7.06 -2.55 18.23
N PHE A 240 5.80 -2.20 18.01
CA PHE A 240 5.40 -0.86 17.56
C PHE A 240 4.66 -0.10 18.67
N HIS A 241 4.99 1.17 18.81
CA HIS A 241 4.47 2.03 19.88
C HIS A 241 3.47 3.08 19.40
N THR A 242 3.49 3.40 18.10
CA THR A 242 2.49 4.27 17.42
C THR A 242 1.28 3.47 16.94
N ASN A 243 0.37 4.13 16.23
CA ASN A 243 -0.77 3.45 15.60
C ASN A 243 -0.37 2.49 14.43
N LEU A 244 0.90 2.37 14.10
CA LEU A 244 1.41 1.26 13.28
C LEU A 244 1.07 -0.10 13.89
N ARG A 245 1.09 -0.21 15.21
CA ARG A 245 0.71 -1.41 15.95
C ARG A 245 -0.73 -1.84 15.59
N GLU A 246 -1.66 -0.90 15.69
CA GLU A 246 -3.07 -1.16 15.39
C GLU A 246 -3.28 -1.47 13.91
N LEU A 247 -2.62 -0.73 13.02
CA LEU A 247 -2.65 -1.01 11.58
C LEU A 247 -2.19 -2.45 11.27
N ILE A 248 -1.02 -2.85 11.79
CA ILE A 248 -0.48 -4.20 11.60
C ILE A 248 -1.45 -5.25 12.16
N GLY A 249 -1.94 -5.05 13.38
CA GLY A 249 -2.84 -5.97 14.06
C GLY A 249 -4.17 -6.17 13.32
N LEU A 250 -4.76 -5.10 12.81
CA LEU A 250 -6.00 -5.13 12.02
C LEU A 250 -5.77 -5.79 10.65
N MET A 251 -4.68 -5.46 9.95
CA MET A 251 -4.37 -6.05 8.65
C MET A 251 -4.11 -7.55 8.72
N LYS A 252 -3.44 -8.04 9.75
CA LYS A 252 -3.23 -9.49 9.97
C LYS A 252 -4.54 -10.25 10.06
N ARG A 253 -5.58 -9.65 10.63
CA ARG A 253 -6.85 -10.30 10.99
C ARG A 253 -8.02 -9.93 10.07
N GLN A 254 -7.79 -9.08 9.05
CA GLN A 254 -8.85 -8.57 8.17
C GLN A 254 -9.66 -9.66 7.46
N LYS A 255 -9.08 -10.85 7.24
CA LYS A 255 -9.76 -11.98 6.57
C LYS A 255 -10.57 -12.85 7.54
N ASN A 256 -10.36 -12.72 8.84
CA ASN A 256 -11.07 -13.50 9.85
C ASN A 256 -11.88 -12.57 10.76
N LYS A 257 -13.19 -12.52 10.52
CA LYS A 257 -14.11 -11.62 11.25
C LYS A 257 -14.13 -11.84 12.78
N GLU A 258 -13.95 -13.08 13.23
CA GLU A 258 -13.94 -13.42 14.65
C GLU A 258 -12.65 -12.96 15.33
N GLU A 259 -11.51 -13.23 14.70
CA GLU A 259 -10.19 -12.77 15.18
C GLU A 259 -10.09 -11.24 15.17
N LEU A 260 -10.62 -10.60 14.10
CA LEU A 260 -10.66 -9.15 14.01
C LEU A 260 -11.47 -8.52 15.14
N ARG A 261 -12.67 -9.05 15.40
CA ARG A 261 -13.53 -8.58 16.50
C ARG A 261 -12.86 -8.79 17.87
N LYS A 262 -12.26 -9.97 18.07
CA LYS A 262 -11.53 -10.26 19.30
C LYS A 262 -10.40 -9.27 19.50
N TYR A 263 -9.59 -9.03 18.47
CA TYR A 263 -8.50 -8.07 18.50
C TYR A 263 -8.95 -6.66 18.84
N CYS A 264 -10.04 -6.17 18.20
CA CYS A 264 -10.62 -4.86 18.53
C CYS A 264 -11.03 -4.76 19.99
N LYS A 265 -11.68 -5.80 20.53
CA LYS A 265 -12.11 -5.84 21.92
C LYS A 265 -10.91 -5.90 22.88
N ASP A 266 -9.92 -6.74 22.61
CA ASP A 266 -8.74 -6.92 23.46
C ASP A 266 -7.82 -5.67 23.47
N ASN A 267 -7.93 -4.80 22.45
CA ASN A 267 -7.17 -3.57 22.29
C ASN A 267 -8.05 -2.32 22.24
N GLU A 268 -9.25 -2.36 22.83
CA GLU A 268 -10.26 -1.29 22.74
C GLU A 268 -9.72 0.06 23.18
N GLU A 269 -8.94 0.13 24.27
CA GLU A 269 -8.37 1.36 24.79
C GLU A 269 -7.52 2.11 23.74
N ARG A 270 -6.73 1.37 22.93
CA ARG A 270 -5.86 1.94 21.90
C ARG A 270 -6.64 2.22 20.61
N ILE A 271 -7.44 1.25 20.16
CA ILE A 271 -8.20 1.33 18.90
C ILE A 271 -9.30 2.40 18.98
N SER A 272 -9.78 2.74 20.18
CA SER A 272 -10.75 3.81 20.38
C SER A 272 -10.15 5.22 20.47
N ARG A 273 -8.83 5.35 20.33
CA ARG A 273 -8.08 6.62 20.47
C ARG A 273 -7.07 6.81 19.35
N MET A 274 -7.56 6.88 18.12
CA MET A 274 -6.70 7.07 16.96
C MET A 274 -6.64 8.52 16.53
N ASP A 275 -5.45 8.97 16.13
CA ASP A 275 -5.35 10.25 15.45
C ASP A 275 -6.01 10.21 14.06
N ALA A 276 -6.33 11.38 13.51
CA ALA A 276 -7.05 11.48 12.24
C ALA A 276 -6.34 10.77 11.08
N SER A 277 -5.00 10.81 11.04
CA SER A 277 -4.24 10.22 9.94
C SER A 277 -4.14 8.69 10.07
N ALA A 278 -4.07 8.17 11.30
CA ALA A 278 -4.10 6.74 11.56
C ALA A 278 -5.47 6.14 11.23
N TYR A 279 -6.56 6.83 11.62
CA TYR A 279 -7.92 6.42 11.27
C TYR A 279 -8.09 6.34 9.74
N ASP A 280 -7.72 7.41 9.01
CA ASP A 280 -7.82 7.46 7.55
C ASP A 280 -6.98 6.36 6.90
N MET A 281 -5.74 6.17 7.37
CA MET A 281 -4.83 5.14 6.90
C MET A 281 -5.44 3.75 7.04
N ILE A 282 -5.97 3.42 8.22
CA ILE A 282 -6.55 2.10 8.48
C ILE A 282 -7.77 1.88 7.59
N CYS A 283 -8.66 2.86 7.46
CA CYS A 283 -9.81 2.75 6.57
C CYS A 283 -9.40 2.49 5.12
N ILE A 284 -8.40 3.21 4.61
CA ILE A 284 -7.88 3.04 3.24
C ILE A 284 -7.25 1.64 3.08
N MET A 285 -6.42 1.21 4.03
CA MET A 285 -5.72 -0.08 3.96
C MET A 285 -6.68 -1.27 4.07
N LEU A 286 -7.76 -1.14 4.84
CA LEU A 286 -8.82 -2.14 4.96
C LEU A 286 -9.88 -2.05 3.84
N ASN A 287 -9.73 -1.13 2.87
CA ASN A 287 -10.72 -0.86 1.81
C ASN A 287 -12.11 -0.47 2.36
N ARG A 288 -12.14 0.40 3.40
CA ARG A 288 -13.34 0.84 4.11
C ARG A 288 -13.63 2.32 3.85
N GLU A 289 -13.93 2.70 2.60
CA GLU A 289 -14.33 4.08 2.25
C GLU A 289 -15.60 4.53 2.96
N ASP A 290 -16.53 3.62 3.18
CA ASP A 290 -17.76 3.86 3.93
C ASP A 290 -17.49 4.38 5.36
N LEU A 291 -16.43 3.91 6.01
CA LEU A 291 -16.00 4.42 7.31
C LEU A 291 -15.33 5.79 7.21
N LEU A 292 -14.62 6.09 6.09
CA LEU A 292 -14.08 7.42 5.84
C LEU A 292 -15.19 8.46 5.65
N GLU A 293 -16.22 8.14 4.87
CA GLU A 293 -17.37 9.01 4.65
C GLU A 293 -18.14 9.31 5.94
N LYS A 294 -18.22 8.31 6.83
CA LYS A 294 -18.86 8.43 8.14
C LYS A 294 -17.92 8.90 9.26
N LYS A 295 -16.70 9.33 8.94
CA LYS A 295 -15.64 9.64 9.92
C LYS A 295 -16.07 10.55 11.06
N THR A 296 -16.86 11.59 10.76
CA THR A 296 -17.35 12.55 11.77
C THR A 296 -18.20 11.91 12.85
N LYS A 297 -18.88 10.79 12.56
CA LYS A 297 -19.68 10.01 13.54
C LYS A 297 -18.82 9.41 14.65
N TYR A 298 -17.55 9.15 14.36
CA TYR A 298 -16.62 8.45 15.26
C TYR A 298 -15.61 9.37 15.93
N LEU A 299 -15.72 10.69 15.68
CA LEU A 299 -14.89 11.70 16.33
C LEU A 299 -15.32 11.87 17.79
N LYS A 300 -14.35 11.80 18.70
CA LYS A 300 -14.49 12.18 20.09
C LYS A 300 -14.16 13.68 20.22
N GLU A 301 -15.19 14.52 20.31
CA GLU A 301 -15.05 15.99 20.29
C GLU A 301 -14.08 16.54 21.36
N GLU A 302 -14.00 15.89 22.52
CA GLU A 302 -13.16 16.35 23.62
C GLU A 302 -11.65 16.13 23.41
N SER A 303 -11.27 15.09 22.64
CA SER A 303 -9.86 14.67 22.47
C SER A 303 -9.35 14.78 21.03
N GLU A 304 -10.21 15.13 20.07
CA GLU A 304 -9.90 15.10 18.63
C GLU A 304 -9.44 13.70 18.13
N GLU A 305 -9.73 12.66 18.90
CA GLU A 305 -9.42 11.27 18.56
C GLU A 305 -10.60 10.58 17.90
N TYR A 306 -10.33 9.54 17.14
CA TYR A 306 -11.33 8.76 16.41
C TYR A 306 -11.48 7.36 17.01
N ASP A 307 -12.74 6.94 17.18
CA ASP A 307 -13.09 5.63 17.71
C ASP A 307 -13.25 4.59 16.57
N MET A 308 -12.14 3.97 16.20
CA MET A 308 -12.15 2.91 15.19
C MET A 308 -12.84 1.64 15.67
N CYS A 309 -12.82 1.36 17.01
CA CYS A 309 -13.50 0.19 17.55
C CYS A 309 -15.01 0.27 17.29
N LYS A 310 -15.61 1.41 17.62
CA LYS A 310 -17.03 1.68 17.36
C LYS A 310 -17.34 1.69 15.85
N ALA A 311 -16.45 2.24 15.03
CA ALA A 311 -16.60 2.23 13.57
C ALA A 311 -16.68 0.79 13.02
N MET A 312 -15.80 -0.09 13.50
CA MET A 312 -15.77 -1.50 13.09
C MET A 312 -16.96 -2.30 13.61
N GLU A 313 -17.45 -1.98 14.82
CA GLU A 313 -18.66 -2.60 15.37
C GLU A 313 -19.92 -2.22 14.60
N ASP A 314 -20.10 -0.93 14.33
CA ASP A 314 -21.23 -0.41 13.55
C ASP A 314 -21.23 -1.02 12.14
N TRP A 315 -20.08 -1.09 11.50
CA TRP A 315 -19.93 -1.77 10.22
C TRP A 315 -20.30 -3.25 10.28
N ALA A 316 -19.85 -3.97 11.30
CA ALA A 316 -20.17 -5.39 11.45
C ALA A 316 -21.67 -5.60 11.71
N GLU A 317 -22.35 -4.63 12.32
CA GLU A 317 -23.79 -4.65 12.52
C GLU A 317 -24.55 -4.32 11.22
N GLU A 318 -24.12 -3.31 10.46
CA GLU A 318 -24.65 -3.00 9.13
C GLU A 318 -24.59 -4.23 8.22
N CYS A 319 -23.41 -4.88 8.09
CA CYS A 319 -23.28 -6.10 7.30
C CYS A 319 -24.20 -7.25 7.74
N ARG A 320 -24.43 -7.40 9.06
CA ARG A 320 -25.38 -8.42 9.57
C ARG A 320 -26.81 -8.09 9.19
N ASN A 321 -27.18 -6.82 9.27
CA ASN A 321 -28.54 -6.37 8.94
C ASN A 321 -28.81 -6.49 7.44
N GLU A 322 -27.84 -6.13 6.59
CA GLU A 322 -27.91 -6.32 5.15
C GLU A 322 -28.02 -7.80 4.78
N GLY A 323 -27.19 -8.67 5.37
CA GLY A 323 -27.26 -10.11 5.16
C GLY A 323 -28.61 -10.71 5.59
N ARG A 324 -29.18 -10.23 6.73
CA ARG A 324 -30.53 -10.63 7.17
C ARG A 324 -31.62 -10.16 6.20
N ALA A 325 -31.54 -8.91 5.73
CA ALA A 325 -32.51 -8.36 4.79
C ALA A 325 -32.47 -9.13 3.46
N SER A 326 -31.28 -9.40 2.93
CA SER A 326 -31.09 -10.17 1.71
C SER A 326 -31.59 -11.60 1.84
N LEU A 327 -31.36 -12.25 2.99
CA LEU A 327 -31.90 -13.59 3.26
C LEU A 327 -33.41 -13.61 3.36
N LEU A 328 -34.03 -12.61 4.01
CA LEU A 328 -35.47 -12.48 4.08
C LEU A 328 -36.10 -12.23 2.71
N GLU A 329 -35.46 -11.45 1.88
CA GLU A 329 -35.86 -11.25 0.47
C GLU A 329 -35.81 -12.55 -0.32
N LEU A 330 -34.71 -13.31 -0.19
CA LEU A 330 -34.61 -14.64 -0.84
C LEU A 330 -35.75 -15.56 -0.39
N ILE A 331 -35.98 -15.65 0.90
CA ILE A 331 -37.12 -16.45 1.47
C ILE A 331 -38.46 -15.99 0.89
N SER A 332 -38.68 -14.69 0.78
CA SER A 332 -39.93 -14.12 0.22
C SER A 332 -40.09 -14.51 -1.26
N ARG A 333 -39.00 -14.38 -2.04
CA ARG A 333 -39.01 -14.78 -3.46
C ARG A 333 -39.24 -16.32 -3.63
N MET A 334 -38.62 -17.13 -2.78
CA MET A 334 -38.82 -18.58 -2.77
C MET A 334 -40.26 -18.94 -2.43
N ALA A 335 -40.84 -18.31 -1.42
CA ALA A 335 -42.25 -18.54 -1.06
C ALA A 335 -43.19 -18.17 -2.20
N ALA A 336 -42.96 -17.03 -2.85
CA ALA A 336 -43.74 -16.59 -4.02
C ALA A 336 -43.52 -17.45 -5.26
N GLY A 337 -42.32 -18.00 -5.45
CA GLY A 337 -41.91 -18.82 -6.59
C GLY A 337 -42.25 -20.30 -6.47
N GLY A 338 -42.86 -20.73 -5.34
CA GLY A 338 -43.29 -22.13 -5.13
C GLY A 338 -42.18 -23.04 -4.54
N ASP A 339 -41.07 -22.50 -4.08
CA ASP A 339 -39.96 -23.24 -3.48
C ASP A 339 -39.96 -23.19 -1.95
N ALA A 340 -41.10 -22.96 -1.34
CA ALA A 340 -41.25 -22.81 0.15
C ALA A 340 -40.70 -24.03 0.92
N GLU A 341 -40.74 -25.22 0.33
CA GLU A 341 -40.23 -26.45 0.95
C GLU A 341 -38.70 -26.44 1.16
N PHE A 342 -37.94 -25.68 0.34
CA PHE A 342 -36.48 -25.57 0.44
C PHE A 342 -36.04 -24.53 1.48
N ILE A 343 -36.94 -23.68 2.01
CA ILE A 343 -36.60 -22.64 3.00
C ILE A 343 -35.96 -23.25 4.25
N VAL A 344 -36.50 -24.35 4.75
CA VAL A 344 -35.97 -25.05 5.94
C VAL A 344 -34.59 -25.68 5.71
N ARG A 345 -34.19 -25.81 4.48
CA ARG A 345 -32.91 -26.40 4.07
C ARG A 345 -31.88 -25.37 3.58
N LEU A 346 -32.13 -24.07 3.72
CA LEU A 346 -31.18 -23.01 3.35
C LEU A 346 -29.87 -23.04 4.15
N SER A 347 -29.82 -23.77 5.27
CA SER A 347 -28.58 -24.04 6.00
C SER A 347 -27.64 -25.01 5.26
N GLU A 348 -28.15 -25.77 4.29
CA GLU A 348 -27.37 -26.66 3.45
C GLU A 348 -26.73 -25.83 2.32
N LYS A 349 -25.41 -25.89 2.20
CA LYS A 349 -24.64 -25.07 1.24
C LYS A 349 -25.14 -25.24 -0.20
N GLU A 350 -25.37 -26.46 -0.63
CA GLU A 350 -25.84 -26.78 -1.99
C GLU A 350 -27.23 -26.20 -2.28
N VAL A 351 -28.13 -26.21 -1.28
CA VAL A 351 -29.47 -25.64 -1.40
C VAL A 351 -29.39 -24.12 -1.47
N MET A 352 -28.59 -23.51 -0.61
CA MET A 352 -28.36 -22.07 -0.62
C MET A 352 -27.79 -21.59 -1.97
N GLU A 353 -26.75 -22.24 -2.48
CA GLU A 353 -26.18 -21.93 -3.79
C GLU A 353 -27.17 -22.12 -4.94
N ALA A 354 -28.01 -23.16 -4.90
CA ALA A 354 -29.01 -23.39 -5.92
C ALA A 354 -30.12 -22.32 -5.88
N MET A 355 -30.60 -21.95 -4.71
CA MET A 355 -31.69 -20.99 -4.55
C MET A 355 -31.21 -19.55 -4.84
N THR A 356 -30.04 -19.13 -4.35
CA THR A 356 -29.48 -17.82 -4.67
C THR A 356 -29.25 -17.65 -6.17
N LYS A 357 -28.79 -18.71 -6.86
CA LYS A 357 -28.66 -18.71 -8.32
C LYS A 357 -30.01 -18.65 -9.04
N LYS A 358 -31.01 -19.43 -8.58
CA LYS A 358 -32.35 -19.45 -9.19
C LYS A 358 -33.05 -18.11 -9.12
N TYR A 359 -32.87 -17.38 -8.00
CA TYR A 359 -33.50 -16.09 -7.74
C TYR A 359 -32.60 -14.89 -8.04
N GLU A 360 -31.44 -15.12 -8.68
CA GLU A 360 -30.45 -14.08 -9.06
C GLU A 360 -29.98 -13.22 -7.87
N MET A 361 -29.68 -13.88 -6.75
CA MET A 361 -29.25 -13.27 -5.48
C MET A 361 -27.92 -13.85 -5.00
N GLU A 362 -26.99 -14.16 -5.92
CA GLU A 362 -25.70 -14.79 -5.60
C GLU A 362 -24.79 -13.86 -4.75
N GLU A 363 -25.09 -12.56 -4.63
CA GLU A 363 -24.42 -11.64 -3.73
C GLU A 363 -24.56 -12.04 -2.25
N ILE A 364 -25.59 -12.80 -1.87
CA ILE A 364 -25.76 -13.33 -0.50
C ILE A 364 -24.63 -14.29 -0.10
N LEU A 365 -23.96 -14.90 -1.09
CA LEU A 365 -22.91 -15.90 -0.88
C LEU A 365 -21.49 -15.26 -0.73
N LYS A 366 -21.39 -13.95 -0.91
CA LYS A 366 -20.15 -13.19 -0.81
C LYS A 366 -19.98 -12.58 0.57
#